data_7a4fbc8b616734ef156152ae5f90d79c
#
_entry.id   7a4fbc8b616734ef156152ae5f90d79c
#
_cell.length_a   1.000
_cell.length_b   1.000
_cell.length_c   1.000
_cell.angle_alpha   90.00
_cell.angle_beta   90.00
_cell.angle_gamma   90.00
#
_symmetry.space_group_name_H-M   'P 1'
#
loop_
_entity.id
_entity.type
_entity.pdbx_description
1 polymer ?
#
loop_
_entity_poly.entity_id
_entity_poly.type
_entity_poly.pdbx_seq_one_letter_code
_entity_poly.pdbx_strand_id
1 'polypeptide(L)'
;MMKASVIFLISVLLFSSSLVGCISESDIDSDGISDKVDNCPDFFNPEQLDFDDDKVGDLCDTDDDNDGFLDENDSHPLDSNENTDLDGDGFGDNSDPDIDGDGIDNSEDYYPYDPNEKWDTDLDGVPNGVDNDDDGDGWNDSVDPFDLSPVTSLLEDGPFKSGTMDVVFTSPRGYEVTAQIWYPTSDDIGDKVIYNNVLPGFALDDSSPDCSEKRPVTVYSHGFPSIRWGSAFLMEHLATHGYISIAPDHKFGTLLDADPNKLGEILLNMPVDLSDSFDWLVVQNTENSDFNECVDVDRGYTVIGQSTGGYASMMVSGANIYVNDLINGCNLGNPIHCNALDYISENNLDGEVINFMDNRVNAAILLSPWNGTVLDSGISNVTIPTLILTGLVDDTTIISEVTNTSLTLGDSLVNFGIFNNSGHYAFAPIGCAARGCDGLLDISISTDLANQSSIIFLSQLFSWPESDLYRLPSSEHITWKFD
;
A
#
# COMPACT_ATOMS: atom_id res chain seq x y z
N MET A 1 -30.02 -56.51 -68.56
CA MET A 1 -30.15 -57.36 -69.73
C MET A 1 -28.77 -57.86 -70.15
N MET A 2 -28.70 -59.14 -70.20
CA MET A 2 -27.89 -60.02 -71.04
C MET A 2 -26.36 -59.90 -70.85
N LYS A 3 -25.81 -60.98 -70.25
CA LYS A 3 -25.33 -62.26 -70.78
C LYS A 3 -24.21 -62.08 -71.77
N ALA A 4 -23.13 -62.65 -71.64
CA ALA A 4 -22.54 -64.06 -71.51
C ALA A 4 -21.31 -63.96 -72.40
N SER A 5 -20.30 -64.70 -72.38
CA SER A 5 -19.84 -66.02 -72.05
C SER A 5 -18.39 -66.10 -72.55
N VAL A 6 -17.58 -66.72 -71.74
CA VAL A 6 -16.74 -67.91 -71.94
C VAL A 6 -16.13 -68.12 -73.35
N ILE A 7 -14.80 -68.27 -73.38
CA ILE A 7 -14.15 -69.46 -74.03
C ILE A 7 -12.73 -69.64 -73.44
N PHE A 8 -12.51 -70.87 -72.96
CA PHE A 8 -11.27 -71.56 -72.61
C PHE A 8 -10.38 -71.75 -73.87
N LEU A 9 -9.07 -71.57 -73.67
CA LEU A 9 -8.13 -72.40 -74.49
C LEU A 9 -6.83 -72.63 -73.68
N ILE A 10 -6.67 -73.89 -73.35
CA ILE A 10 -5.51 -74.56 -72.83
C ILE A 10 -4.49 -74.67 -73.93
N SER A 11 -3.21 -74.31 -73.64
CA SER A 11 -2.07 -74.85 -74.37
C SER A 11 -0.93 -75.06 -73.41
N VAL A 12 -0.61 -76.27 -73.26
CA VAL A 12 0.48 -76.87 -72.51
C VAL A 12 1.78 -76.74 -73.28
N LEU A 13 2.92 -76.76 -72.55
CA LEU A 13 4.31 -77.09 -72.87
C LEU A 13 5.22 -75.84 -72.98
N LEU A 14 6.38 -75.76 -72.37
CA LEU A 14 7.42 -76.77 -72.05
C LEU A 14 8.34 -76.23 -70.94
N PHE A 15 8.80 -77.11 -70.11
CA PHE A 15 9.89 -76.92 -69.15
C PHE A 15 11.16 -76.37 -69.85
N SER A 16 11.69 -75.31 -69.23
CA SER A 16 13.11 -75.03 -69.18
C SER A 16 13.48 -74.63 -67.77
N SER A 17 14.03 -75.54 -67.04
CA SER A 17 14.67 -75.38 -65.77
C SER A 17 15.88 -74.43 -65.95
N SER A 18 15.78 -73.16 -65.63
CA SER A 18 16.90 -72.36 -65.27
C SER A 18 16.93 -72.25 -63.76
N LEU A 19 17.88 -73.01 -63.15
CA LEU A 19 18.30 -72.73 -61.79
C LEU A 19 18.78 -71.19 -61.75
N VAL A 20 17.89 -70.31 -61.37
CA VAL A 20 18.30 -69.05 -60.80
C VAL A 20 18.50 -69.38 -59.32
N GLY A 21 19.76 -69.38 -58.89
CA GLY A 21 20.05 -69.50 -57.47
C GLY A 21 19.35 -68.38 -56.77
N CYS A 22 18.49 -68.75 -55.84
CA CYS A 22 18.07 -67.79 -54.78
C CYS A 22 19.36 -67.42 -54.03
N ILE A 23 19.96 -66.31 -54.35
CA ILE A 23 20.75 -65.55 -53.36
C ILE A 23 19.69 -65.09 -52.38
N SER A 24 19.52 -65.76 -51.27
CA SER A 24 18.81 -65.15 -50.13
C SER A 24 19.63 -63.96 -49.79
N GLU A 25 19.14 -62.77 -50.08
CA GLU A 25 19.69 -61.58 -49.47
C GLU A 25 19.66 -61.86 -47.98
N SER A 26 20.74 -61.40 -47.30
CA SER A 26 20.82 -61.53 -45.84
C SER A 26 19.72 -60.65 -45.18
N ASP A 27 19.08 -61.16 -44.20
CA ASP A 27 18.06 -60.53 -43.35
C ASP A 27 18.37 -61.05 -41.93
N ILE A 28 19.24 -60.27 -41.24
CA ILE A 28 19.89 -60.67 -39.99
C ILE A 28 18.89 -60.76 -38.85
N ASP A 29 18.00 -59.74 -38.76
CA ASP A 29 17.04 -59.57 -37.68
C ASP A 29 15.71 -60.23 -37.99
N SER A 30 15.51 -60.69 -39.23
CA SER A 30 14.33 -61.44 -39.70
C SER A 30 13.01 -60.59 -39.67
N ASP A 31 13.07 -59.35 -39.96
CA ASP A 31 11.93 -58.47 -40.05
C ASP A 31 11.23 -58.42 -41.40
N GLY A 32 11.88 -59.07 -42.42
CA GLY A 32 11.39 -59.22 -43.79
C GLY A 32 11.98 -58.19 -44.78
N ILE A 33 12.87 -57.34 -44.36
CA ILE A 33 13.62 -56.37 -45.15
C ILE A 33 15.06 -56.93 -45.31
N SER A 34 15.68 -56.78 -46.42
CA SER A 34 17.06 -57.27 -46.60
C SER A 34 18.05 -56.25 -46.08
N ASP A 35 19.17 -56.69 -45.47
CA ASP A 35 20.24 -55.89 -44.87
C ASP A 35 20.75 -54.76 -45.76
N LYS A 36 20.58 -54.86 -47.10
CA LYS A 36 21.02 -53.84 -48.04
C LYS A 36 20.14 -52.60 -48.14
N VAL A 37 18.88 -52.74 -47.78
CA VAL A 37 17.84 -51.73 -47.91
C VAL A 37 17.17 -51.45 -46.57
N ASP A 38 17.57 -52.21 -45.57
CA ASP A 38 17.15 -52.08 -44.20
C ASP A 38 17.90 -50.91 -43.55
N ASN A 39 17.16 -50.00 -42.92
CA ASN A 39 17.71 -48.86 -42.24
C ASN A 39 18.22 -49.14 -40.82
N CYS A 40 17.86 -50.39 -40.29
CA CYS A 40 18.40 -50.91 -39.02
C CYS A 40 18.70 -52.42 -39.10
N PRO A 41 19.71 -52.88 -39.86
CA PRO A 41 19.89 -54.31 -40.22
C PRO A 41 20.07 -55.30 -39.05
N ASP A 42 20.31 -54.84 -37.86
CA ASP A 42 20.50 -55.65 -36.65
C ASP A 42 19.30 -55.60 -35.68
N PHE A 43 18.25 -54.81 -36.02
CA PHE A 43 17.09 -54.58 -35.15
C PHE A 43 15.79 -54.79 -35.95
N PHE A 44 14.88 -55.60 -35.43
CA PHE A 44 13.59 -55.91 -36.04
C PHE A 44 12.70 -54.66 -36.17
N ASN A 45 12.62 -54.03 -37.32
CA ASN A 45 11.87 -52.82 -37.59
C ASN A 45 11.13 -52.83 -38.94
N PRO A 46 10.18 -53.74 -39.16
CA PRO A 46 9.52 -53.93 -40.45
C PRO A 46 8.78 -52.71 -40.99
N GLU A 47 8.56 -51.67 -40.16
CA GLU A 47 7.92 -50.40 -40.54
C GLU A 47 8.94 -49.41 -41.14
N GLN A 48 10.26 -49.64 -40.95
CA GLN A 48 11.35 -48.86 -41.52
C GLN A 48 11.18 -47.33 -41.30
N LEU A 49 10.83 -46.95 -40.05
CA LEU A 49 10.73 -45.56 -39.68
C LEU A 49 12.12 -44.91 -39.73
N ASP A 50 12.18 -43.71 -40.24
CA ASP A 50 13.37 -42.87 -40.45
C ASP A 50 12.85 -41.45 -40.55
N PHE A 51 12.84 -40.75 -39.39
CA PHE A 51 12.14 -39.49 -39.24
C PHE A 51 12.86 -38.33 -39.96
N ASP A 52 14.18 -38.36 -39.94
CA ASP A 52 15.02 -37.31 -40.53
C ASP A 52 15.49 -37.62 -41.96
N ASP A 53 15.15 -38.82 -42.51
CA ASP A 53 15.53 -39.29 -43.86
C ASP A 53 17.06 -39.44 -44.07
N ASP A 54 17.86 -39.70 -43.02
CA ASP A 54 19.30 -39.86 -43.10
C ASP A 54 19.73 -41.29 -43.48
N LYS A 55 18.79 -42.25 -43.45
CA LYS A 55 18.89 -43.68 -43.78
C LYS A 55 19.39 -44.57 -42.64
N VAL A 56 19.45 -44.05 -41.44
CA VAL A 56 19.50 -44.83 -40.22
C VAL A 56 18.06 -44.79 -39.66
N GLY A 57 17.52 -45.92 -39.28
CA GLY A 57 16.14 -45.93 -38.79
C GLY A 57 16.05 -45.58 -37.33
N ASP A 58 14.92 -44.95 -36.92
CA ASP A 58 14.67 -44.44 -35.55
C ASP A 58 15.02 -45.48 -34.47
N LEU A 59 14.88 -46.79 -34.74
CA LEU A 59 15.17 -47.83 -33.76
C LEU A 59 16.66 -48.00 -33.46
N CYS A 60 17.55 -47.64 -34.37
CA CYS A 60 18.99 -47.75 -34.28
C CYS A 60 19.74 -46.46 -34.43
N ASP A 61 19.03 -45.38 -34.71
CA ASP A 61 19.58 -44.05 -34.60
C ASP A 61 19.74 -43.64 -33.13
N THR A 62 20.45 -42.66 -32.84
CA THR A 62 20.64 -42.07 -31.52
C THR A 62 20.26 -40.60 -31.46
N ASP A 63 19.82 -40.06 -32.61
CA ASP A 63 19.43 -38.65 -32.81
C ASP A 63 18.39 -38.65 -33.95
N ASP A 64 17.17 -39.10 -33.63
CA ASP A 64 16.11 -39.49 -34.58
C ASP A 64 15.65 -38.33 -35.49
N ASP A 65 15.86 -37.08 -35.09
CA ASP A 65 15.45 -35.90 -35.86
C ASP A 65 16.63 -35.02 -36.33
N ASN A 66 17.87 -35.45 -35.99
CA ASN A 66 19.13 -34.81 -36.40
C ASN A 66 19.24 -33.33 -36.00
N ASP A 67 18.71 -32.96 -34.82
CA ASP A 67 18.84 -31.62 -34.27
C ASP A 67 20.18 -31.39 -33.52
N GLY A 68 20.90 -32.51 -33.23
CA GLY A 68 22.20 -32.51 -32.56
C GLY A 68 22.12 -32.87 -31.06
N PHE A 69 20.95 -33.19 -30.55
CA PHE A 69 20.74 -33.79 -29.24
C PHE A 69 20.46 -35.29 -29.40
N LEU A 70 20.95 -36.10 -28.47
CA LEU A 70 20.67 -37.54 -28.51
C LEU A 70 19.30 -37.81 -27.89
N ASP A 71 18.55 -38.76 -28.41
CA ASP A 71 17.21 -39.16 -27.94
C ASP A 71 17.15 -39.36 -26.42
N GLU A 72 18.21 -39.89 -25.82
CA GLU A 72 18.28 -40.12 -24.37
C GLU A 72 18.33 -38.82 -23.55
N ASN A 73 18.64 -37.68 -24.19
CA ASN A 73 18.79 -36.35 -23.60
C ASN A 73 17.85 -35.36 -24.25
N ASP A 74 16.97 -35.79 -25.14
CA ASP A 74 15.99 -35.00 -25.85
C ASP A 74 14.59 -35.29 -25.31
N SER A 75 13.86 -34.27 -24.95
CA SER A 75 12.46 -34.37 -24.52
C SER A 75 11.50 -34.59 -25.70
N HIS A 76 11.93 -34.27 -26.93
CA HIS A 76 11.12 -34.36 -28.15
C HIS A 76 11.90 -34.99 -29.31
N PRO A 77 12.33 -36.29 -29.22
CA PRO A 77 13.27 -36.92 -30.16
C PRO A 77 12.82 -37.02 -31.61
N LEU A 78 11.63 -36.53 -31.93
CA LEU A 78 11.05 -36.52 -33.28
C LEU A 78 10.63 -35.11 -33.70
N ASP A 79 11.15 -34.05 -33.06
CA ASP A 79 10.88 -32.69 -33.46
C ASP A 79 12.15 -31.85 -33.40
N SER A 80 12.83 -31.73 -34.52
CA SER A 80 14.10 -30.99 -34.67
C SER A 80 14.06 -29.50 -34.32
N ASN A 81 12.97 -28.98 -33.80
CA ASN A 81 12.87 -27.63 -33.28
C ASN A 81 12.80 -27.58 -31.74
N GLU A 82 12.68 -28.72 -31.08
CA GLU A 82 12.49 -28.84 -29.64
C GLU A 82 13.44 -29.91 -29.08
N ASN A 83 14.13 -29.60 -27.98
CA ASN A 83 15.03 -30.59 -27.32
C ASN A 83 14.97 -30.50 -25.81
N THR A 84 14.28 -29.51 -25.25
CA THR A 84 14.07 -29.30 -23.80
C THR A 84 12.59 -29.07 -23.52
N ASP A 85 12.14 -29.54 -22.35
CA ASP A 85 10.81 -29.35 -21.79
C ASP A 85 11.03 -29.16 -20.28
N LEU A 86 11.13 -27.90 -19.86
CA LEU A 86 11.62 -27.55 -18.53
C LEU A 86 10.61 -27.91 -17.43
N ASP A 87 9.32 -27.71 -17.68
CA ASP A 87 8.25 -27.99 -16.70
C ASP A 87 7.65 -29.41 -16.84
N GLY A 88 7.91 -30.08 -17.98
CA GLY A 88 7.47 -31.43 -18.22
C GLY A 88 6.00 -31.56 -18.61
N ASP A 89 5.40 -30.54 -19.18
CA ASP A 89 3.98 -30.55 -19.56
C ASP A 89 3.72 -31.14 -20.94
N GLY A 90 4.79 -31.34 -21.73
CA GLY A 90 4.76 -31.99 -23.08
C GLY A 90 4.78 -30.97 -24.22
N PHE A 91 4.93 -29.68 -23.97
CA PHE A 91 5.36 -28.69 -24.95
C PHE A 91 6.86 -28.48 -24.82
N GLY A 92 7.57 -28.36 -25.93
CA GLY A 92 8.99 -28.01 -25.87
C GLY A 92 9.19 -26.54 -25.59
N ASP A 93 10.30 -26.19 -24.91
CA ASP A 93 10.60 -24.84 -24.45
C ASP A 93 10.51 -23.75 -25.55
N ASN A 94 10.78 -24.11 -26.82
CA ASN A 94 10.70 -23.15 -27.92
C ASN A 94 9.28 -22.81 -28.37
N SER A 95 8.33 -23.69 -28.10
CA SER A 95 6.91 -23.53 -28.46
C SER A 95 6.02 -23.29 -27.24
N ASP A 96 6.58 -23.40 -26.03
CA ASP A 96 5.86 -23.25 -24.79
C ASP A 96 5.59 -21.76 -24.48
N PRO A 97 4.34 -21.38 -24.20
CA PRO A 97 4.01 -20.04 -23.71
C PRO A 97 4.44 -19.76 -22.26
N ASP A 98 4.70 -20.81 -21.44
CA ASP A 98 4.98 -20.76 -20.00
C ASP A 98 6.04 -21.82 -19.66
N ILE A 99 7.29 -21.56 -20.09
CA ILE A 99 8.40 -22.54 -20.13
C ILE A 99 8.68 -23.21 -18.80
N ASP A 100 8.52 -22.52 -17.68
CA ASP A 100 8.83 -23.08 -16.36
C ASP A 100 7.60 -23.54 -15.57
N GLY A 101 6.39 -23.35 -16.15
CA GLY A 101 5.14 -23.88 -15.62
C GLY A 101 4.65 -23.18 -14.35
N ASP A 102 5.06 -21.95 -14.11
CA ASP A 102 4.71 -21.21 -12.92
C ASP A 102 3.35 -20.48 -13.00
N GLY A 103 2.74 -20.46 -14.20
CA GLY A 103 1.44 -19.91 -14.51
C GLY A 103 1.46 -18.49 -15.06
N ILE A 104 2.63 -17.95 -15.41
CA ILE A 104 2.80 -16.66 -16.08
C ILE A 104 3.35 -16.90 -17.49
N ASP A 105 2.73 -16.26 -18.49
CA ASP A 105 3.22 -16.37 -19.87
C ASP A 105 4.62 -15.74 -19.98
N ASN A 106 5.56 -16.37 -20.71
CA ASN A 106 6.93 -15.90 -20.92
C ASN A 106 7.07 -14.42 -21.32
N SER A 107 6.05 -13.87 -21.94
CA SER A 107 6.02 -12.46 -22.36
C SER A 107 5.71 -11.49 -21.22
N GLU A 108 5.21 -11.99 -20.10
CA GLU A 108 4.85 -11.25 -18.90
C GLU A 108 5.73 -11.64 -17.71
N ASP A 109 6.58 -12.68 -17.88
CA ASP A 109 7.51 -13.20 -16.89
C ASP A 109 8.90 -12.60 -17.08
N TYR A 110 9.50 -12.10 -15.99
CA TYR A 110 10.88 -11.63 -15.99
C TYR A 110 11.91 -12.75 -15.89
N TYR A 111 11.51 -13.94 -15.41
CA TYR A 111 12.38 -15.11 -15.21
C TYR A 111 11.79 -16.38 -15.84
N PRO A 112 11.56 -16.44 -17.16
CA PRO A 112 10.81 -17.49 -17.85
C PRO A 112 11.40 -18.91 -17.76
N TYR A 113 12.47 -19.10 -16.98
CA TYR A 113 13.17 -20.36 -16.77
C TYR A 113 13.33 -20.72 -15.29
N ASP A 114 12.71 -19.96 -14.36
CA ASP A 114 12.78 -20.21 -12.91
C ASP A 114 11.38 -20.24 -12.28
N PRO A 115 10.79 -21.41 -12.06
CA PRO A 115 9.41 -21.57 -11.58
C PRO A 115 9.15 -21.03 -10.16
N ASN A 116 10.14 -20.44 -9.52
CA ASN A 116 9.99 -19.82 -8.21
C ASN A 116 9.99 -18.29 -8.27
N GLU A 117 10.35 -17.70 -9.42
CA GLU A 117 10.57 -16.28 -9.58
C GLU A 117 9.77 -15.77 -10.78
N LYS A 118 9.01 -14.69 -10.60
CA LYS A 118 8.09 -14.15 -11.62
C LYS A 118 8.35 -12.69 -11.93
N TRP A 119 8.78 -11.94 -10.92
CA TRP A 119 8.81 -10.48 -10.93
C TRP A 119 10.18 -9.95 -10.56
N ASP A 120 10.55 -8.87 -11.19
CA ASP A 120 11.66 -7.98 -10.87
C ASP A 120 11.05 -6.56 -10.95
N THR A 121 10.60 -6.06 -9.80
CA THR A 121 9.77 -4.86 -9.74
C THR A 121 10.55 -3.60 -10.05
N ASP A 122 11.81 -3.49 -9.61
CA ASP A 122 12.69 -2.33 -9.86
C ASP A 122 13.59 -2.49 -11.08
N LEU A 123 13.62 -3.69 -11.69
CA LEU A 123 14.41 -4.02 -12.89
C LEU A 123 15.92 -3.95 -12.68
N ASP A 124 16.41 -4.24 -11.47
CA ASP A 124 17.83 -4.25 -11.16
C ASP A 124 18.51 -5.58 -11.52
N GLY A 125 17.74 -6.63 -11.83
CA GLY A 125 18.16 -7.97 -12.23
C GLY A 125 18.24 -8.96 -11.08
N VAL A 126 17.67 -8.62 -9.92
CA VAL A 126 17.47 -9.50 -8.77
C VAL A 126 15.96 -9.77 -8.67
N PRO A 127 15.51 -11.03 -8.69
CA PRO A 127 14.09 -11.32 -8.59
C PRO A 127 13.55 -11.02 -7.19
N ASN A 128 12.29 -10.57 -7.10
CA ASN A 128 11.63 -10.19 -5.85
C ASN A 128 11.71 -11.27 -4.75
N GLY A 129 11.72 -12.57 -5.11
CA GLY A 129 11.79 -13.64 -4.12
C GLY A 129 13.13 -13.77 -3.38
N VAL A 130 14.18 -13.13 -3.85
CA VAL A 130 15.52 -13.11 -3.27
C VAL A 130 16.10 -11.70 -3.12
N ASP A 131 15.40 -10.68 -3.64
CA ASP A 131 15.71 -9.29 -3.37
C ASP A 131 15.39 -8.96 -1.91
N ASN A 132 15.90 -7.89 -1.41
CA ASN A 132 15.56 -7.34 -0.10
C ASN A 132 14.98 -5.91 -0.20
N ASP A 133 14.79 -5.41 -1.43
CA ASP A 133 14.33 -4.06 -1.75
C ASP A 133 13.65 -4.13 -3.12
N ASP A 134 12.53 -4.90 -3.17
CA ASP A 134 11.85 -5.35 -4.40
C ASP A 134 11.51 -4.22 -5.37
N ASP A 135 11.29 -3.00 -4.87
CA ASP A 135 10.93 -1.85 -5.70
C ASP A 135 12.05 -0.84 -5.89
N GLY A 136 13.24 -1.09 -5.31
CA GLY A 136 14.45 -0.29 -5.49
C GLY A 136 14.36 1.12 -4.89
N ASP A 137 13.45 1.36 -3.94
CA ASP A 137 13.26 2.67 -3.32
C ASP A 137 14.24 2.96 -2.18
N GLY A 138 14.99 1.95 -1.76
CA GLY A 138 15.99 1.99 -0.69
C GLY A 138 15.48 1.49 0.65
N TRP A 139 14.28 0.92 0.70
CA TRP A 139 13.72 0.23 1.84
C TRP A 139 13.86 -1.28 1.67
N ASN A 140 14.07 -1.97 2.77
CA ASN A 140 14.09 -3.42 2.75
C ASN A 140 12.65 -3.94 2.91
N ASP A 141 12.21 -4.92 2.08
CA ASP A 141 10.83 -5.45 2.04
C ASP A 141 10.30 -5.88 3.40
N SER A 142 11.18 -6.43 4.24
CA SER A 142 10.80 -6.85 5.60
C SER A 142 10.29 -5.71 6.48
N VAL A 143 10.50 -4.47 6.08
CA VAL A 143 10.13 -3.25 6.80
C VAL A 143 9.39 -2.25 5.92
N ASP A 144 9.33 -2.51 4.61
CA ASP A 144 8.57 -1.70 3.67
C ASP A 144 7.08 -2.13 3.68
N PRO A 145 6.15 -1.21 3.98
CA PRO A 145 4.72 -1.48 3.84
C PRO A 145 4.26 -1.52 2.37
N PHE A 146 5.13 -1.19 1.40
CA PHE A 146 4.84 -1.05 -0.03
C PHE A 146 5.89 -1.73 -0.90
N ASP A 147 6.40 -2.85 -0.47
CA ASP A 147 7.51 -3.64 -1.03
C ASP A 147 7.50 -3.88 -2.56
N LEU A 148 6.39 -3.63 -3.23
CA LEU A 148 6.24 -3.74 -4.69
C LEU A 148 5.87 -2.41 -5.38
N SER A 149 6.02 -1.28 -4.70
CA SER A 149 5.59 0.03 -5.22
C SER A 149 6.61 1.10 -4.88
N PRO A 150 7.57 1.38 -5.78
CA PRO A 150 8.65 2.31 -5.49
C PRO A 150 8.10 3.68 -5.11
N VAL A 151 8.25 4.03 -3.86
CA VAL A 151 8.08 5.38 -3.38
C VAL A 151 9.34 6.14 -3.77
N THR A 152 9.46 6.48 -5.03
CA THR A 152 10.65 7.11 -5.63
C THR A 152 11.06 8.42 -4.97
N SER A 153 10.21 8.98 -4.12
CA SER A 153 10.54 10.03 -3.16
C SER A 153 9.43 10.15 -2.13
N LEU A 154 9.68 9.88 -0.86
CA LEU A 154 8.81 10.29 0.26
C LEU A 154 8.52 11.81 0.28
N LEU A 155 9.19 12.56 -0.56
CA LEU A 155 9.08 14.00 -0.72
C LEU A 155 8.08 14.39 -1.81
N GLU A 156 7.65 13.46 -2.65
CA GLU A 156 6.66 13.62 -3.71
C GLU A 156 5.32 12.98 -3.33
N ASP A 157 4.33 13.05 -4.18
CA ASP A 157 3.10 12.27 -3.99
C ASP A 157 3.42 10.78 -4.13
N GLY A 158 2.82 9.96 -3.29
CA GLY A 158 2.98 8.51 -3.30
C GLY A 158 2.40 7.84 -4.55
N PRO A 159 2.51 6.51 -4.64
CA PRO A 159 2.15 5.75 -5.85
C PRO A 159 0.64 5.72 -6.12
N PHE A 160 -0.19 6.01 -5.11
CA PHE A 160 -1.64 5.98 -5.25
C PHE A 160 -2.21 7.34 -5.64
N LYS A 161 -3.40 7.35 -6.25
CA LYS A 161 -4.23 8.55 -6.32
C LYS A 161 -5.01 8.69 -5.03
N SER A 162 -5.24 9.94 -4.60
CA SER A 162 -6.09 10.23 -3.45
C SER A 162 -7.56 10.25 -3.89
N GLY A 163 -8.39 9.46 -3.21
CA GLY A 163 -9.83 9.55 -3.23
C GLY A 163 -10.38 10.21 -1.97
N THR A 164 -11.58 10.74 -2.00
CA THR A 164 -12.25 11.33 -0.82
C THR A 164 -13.76 11.20 -0.89
N MET A 165 -14.40 11.11 0.28
CA MET A 165 -15.86 11.19 0.42
C MET A 165 -16.27 11.78 1.75
N ASP A 166 -17.46 12.38 1.80
CA ASP A 166 -18.15 12.78 3.03
C ASP A 166 -18.90 11.59 3.62
N VAL A 167 -18.86 11.44 4.94
CA VAL A 167 -19.65 10.46 5.67
C VAL A 167 -20.35 11.08 6.87
N VAL A 168 -21.47 10.47 7.27
CA VAL A 168 -22.20 10.87 8.48
C VAL A 168 -22.47 9.62 9.29
N PHE A 169 -22.13 9.66 10.56
CA PHE A 169 -22.41 8.58 11.49
C PHE A 169 -22.94 9.10 12.82
N THR A 170 -23.61 8.22 13.57
CA THR A 170 -24.12 8.56 14.90
C THR A 170 -23.10 8.15 15.96
N SER A 171 -22.56 9.14 16.68
CA SER A 171 -21.75 8.88 17.87
C SER A 171 -22.55 8.08 18.92
N PRO A 172 -21.94 7.17 19.66
CA PRO A 172 -22.55 6.52 20.82
C PRO A 172 -23.18 7.49 21.83
N ARG A 173 -22.76 8.75 21.80
CA ARG A 173 -23.33 9.84 22.61
C ARG A 173 -24.65 10.43 22.06
N GLY A 174 -25.12 9.92 20.91
CA GLY A 174 -26.47 10.21 20.39
C GLY A 174 -26.58 11.47 19.54
N TYR A 175 -25.46 11.97 18.97
CA TYR A 175 -25.49 13.03 17.95
C TYR A 175 -24.82 12.58 16.67
N GLU A 176 -25.16 13.23 15.56
CA GLU A 176 -24.55 12.99 14.27
C GLU A 176 -23.20 13.67 14.18
N VAL A 177 -22.21 12.93 13.66
CA VAL A 177 -20.86 13.43 13.33
C VAL A 177 -20.73 13.40 11.81
N THR A 178 -20.47 14.53 11.22
CA THR A 178 -20.06 14.61 9.82
C THR A 178 -18.54 14.46 9.76
N ALA A 179 -18.02 13.60 8.91
CA ALA A 179 -16.60 13.41 8.73
C ALA A 179 -16.24 13.39 7.24
N GLN A 180 -14.98 13.71 6.93
CA GLN A 180 -14.38 13.52 5.63
C GLN A 180 -13.42 12.35 5.72
N ILE A 181 -13.38 11.51 4.69
CA ILE A 181 -12.40 10.42 4.57
C ILE A 181 -11.57 10.66 3.32
N TRP A 182 -10.26 10.39 3.42
CA TRP A 182 -9.32 10.32 2.30
C TRP A 182 -8.71 8.92 2.28
N TYR A 183 -8.49 8.37 1.10
CA TYR A 183 -8.03 7.00 0.92
C TYR A 183 -7.33 6.83 -0.43
N PRO A 184 -6.46 5.81 -0.56
CA PRO A 184 -5.95 5.40 -1.86
C PRO A 184 -7.09 4.99 -2.78
N THR A 185 -7.00 5.35 -4.06
CA THR A 185 -7.96 4.92 -5.09
C THR A 185 -7.25 4.49 -6.36
N SER A 186 -7.76 3.42 -6.98
CA SER A 186 -7.35 2.96 -8.31
C SER A 186 -8.13 3.63 -9.44
N ASP A 187 -9.09 4.50 -9.12
CA ASP A 187 -9.86 5.21 -10.12
C ASP A 187 -8.97 6.20 -10.88
N ASP A 188 -8.89 6.04 -12.21
CA ASP A 188 -8.04 6.88 -13.06
C ASP A 188 -8.68 8.21 -13.44
N ILE A 189 -9.99 8.29 -13.42
CA ILE A 189 -10.79 9.41 -13.91
C ILE A 189 -11.89 9.72 -12.90
N GLY A 190 -12.04 11.00 -12.56
CA GLY A 190 -13.05 11.51 -11.66
C GLY A 190 -12.97 13.03 -11.58
N ASP A 191 -14.01 13.64 -11.03
CA ASP A 191 -13.98 15.07 -10.71
C ASP A 191 -13.11 15.28 -9.47
N LYS A 192 -12.28 16.32 -9.47
CA LYS A 192 -11.51 16.70 -8.29
C LYS A 192 -12.44 17.35 -7.28
N VAL A 193 -12.22 17.02 -6.01
CA VAL A 193 -13.00 17.59 -4.91
C VAL A 193 -12.85 19.12 -4.82
N ILE A 194 -13.96 19.77 -4.49
CA ILE A 194 -13.98 21.18 -4.07
C ILE A 194 -14.67 21.22 -2.71
N TYR A 195 -13.87 21.20 -1.65
CA TYR A 195 -14.38 21.19 -0.27
C TYR A 195 -15.30 22.35 -0.01
N ASN A 196 -16.57 22.03 0.30
CA ASN A 196 -17.64 23.00 0.55
C ASN A 196 -17.77 24.11 -0.56
N ASN A 197 -17.43 23.79 -1.80
CA ASN A 197 -17.39 24.71 -2.95
C ASN A 197 -16.46 25.94 -2.77
N VAL A 198 -15.45 25.84 -1.91
CA VAL A 198 -14.56 26.96 -1.56
C VAL A 198 -13.09 26.60 -1.75
N LEU A 199 -12.63 25.45 -1.27
CA LEU A 199 -11.24 25.03 -1.30
C LEU A 199 -11.07 23.89 -2.31
N PRO A 200 -10.34 24.09 -3.43
CA PRO A 200 -10.01 23.01 -4.33
C PRO A 200 -9.00 22.05 -3.69
N GLY A 201 -9.25 20.75 -3.80
CA GLY A 201 -8.30 19.69 -3.49
C GLY A 201 -7.80 19.01 -4.75
N PHE A 202 -6.92 18.01 -4.60
CA PHE A 202 -6.50 17.20 -5.72
C PHE A 202 -7.09 15.77 -5.69
N ALA A 203 -7.68 15.36 -4.56
CA ALA A 203 -8.35 14.08 -4.43
C ALA A 203 -9.54 13.94 -5.39
N LEU A 204 -9.84 12.73 -5.81
CA LEU A 204 -11.01 12.39 -6.61
C LEU A 204 -12.24 12.28 -5.70
N ASP A 205 -13.28 13.03 -6.03
CA ASP A 205 -14.52 13.10 -5.26
C ASP A 205 -15.36 11.83 -5.48
N ASP A 206 -15.85 11.22 -4.38
CA ASP A 206 -16.66 9.99 -4.39
C ASP A 206 -16.06 8.82 -5.20
N SER A 207 -14.72 8.72 -5.28
CA SER A 207 -14.03 7.61 -5.94
C SER A 207 -14.07 6.33 -5.10
N SER A 208 -13.80 5.17 -5.73
CA SER A 208 -13.78 3.89 -5.03
C SER A 208 -12.48 3.71 -4.22
N PRO A 209 -12.54 3.29 -2.95
CA PRO A 209 -11.33 2.96 -2.19
C PRO A 209 -10.57 1.77 -2.81
N ASP A 210 -9.25 1.87 -2.85
CA ASP A 210 -8.39 0.74 -3.16
C ASP A 210 -8.13 -0.10 -1.89
N CYS A 211 -8.82 -1.24 -1.83
CA CYS A 211 -8.74 -2.21 -0.75
C CYS A 211 -7.99 -3.48 -1.18
N SER A 212 -7.05 -3.38 -2.11
CA SER A 212 -6.19 -4.49 -2.52
C SER A 212 -5.35 -5.04 -1.36
N GLU A 213 -5.06 -4.18 -0.39
CA GLU A 213 -4.38 -4.53 0.87
C GLU A 213 -4.99 -3.76 2.05
N LYS A 214 -4.62 -4.15 3.28
CA LYS A 214 -5.04 -3.44 4.50
C LYS A 214 -4.24 -2.15 4.65
N ARG A 215 -4.93 -1.03 4.81
CA ARG A 215 -4.35 0.31 4.89
C ARG A 215 -4.20 0.80 6.33
N PRO A 216 -3.06 1.43 6.68
CA PRO A 216 -2.89 2.11 7.96
C PRO A 216 -3.85 3.32 8.07
N VAL A 217 -4.18 3.68 9.31
CA VAL A 217 -5.18 4.73 9.57
C VAL A 217 -4.59 5.93 10.26
N THR A 218 -4.98 7.11 9.81
CA THR A 218 -4.82 8.36 10.56
C THR A 218 -6.17 8.98 10.91
N VAL A 219 -6.27 9.60 12.08
CA VAL A 219 -7.47 10.33 12.52
C VAL A 219 -7.08 11.78 12.76
N TYR A 220 -7.68 12.70 11.99
CA TYR A 220 -7.34 14.12 12.07
C TYR A 220 -8.34 14.92 12.88
N SER A 221 -7.85 15.81 13.73
CA SER A 221 -8.61 16.76 14.53
C SER A 221 -8.31 18.18 14.14
N HIS A 222 -9.33 18.93 13.72
CA HIS A 222 -9.20 20.33 13.36
C HIS A 222 -9.12 21.24 14.58
N GLY A 223 -8.63 22.49 14.39
CA GLY A 223 -8.59 23.53 15.43
C GLY A 223 -9.93 24.22 15.70
N PHE A 224 -9.93 25.20 16.61
CA PHE A 224 -11.12 25.99 16.95
C PHE A 224 -10.94 27.49 16.59
N PRO A 225 -11.89 28.08 15.84
CA PRO A 225 -12.86 27.40 14.99
C PRO A 225 -12.21 27.01 13.66
N SER A 226 -12.44 25.78 13.21
CA SER A 226 -11.95 25.29 11.92
C SER A 226 -12.98 24.33 11.28
N ILE A 227 -12.55 23.34 10.54
CA ILE A 227 -13.43 22.37 9.87
C ILE A 227 -12.62 21.12 9.52
N ARG A 228 -13.29 19.96 9.34
CA ARG A 228 -12.70 18.65 9.04
C ARG A 228 -11.67 18.63 7.88
N TRP A 229 -11.80 19.49 6.89
CA TRP A 229 -10.86 19.60 5.77
C TRP A 229 -9.86 20.76 5.91
N GLY A 230 -9.65 21.27 7.13
CA GLY A 230 -8.73 22.41 7.40
C GLY A 230 -7.28 22.12 7.02
N SER A 231 -6.82 20.88 7.11
CA SER A 231 -5.51 20.41 6.68
C SER A 231 -5.63 19.31 5.60
N ALA A 232 -6.58 19.45 4.68
CA ALA A 232 -6.82 18.47 3.62
C ALA A 232 -5.56 18.14 2.80
N PHE A 233 -4.68 19.11 2.58
CA PHE A 233 -3.41 18.91 1.88
C PHE A 233 -2.60 17.74 2.43
N LEU A 234 -2.57 17.59 3.76
CA LEU A 234 -1.84 16.49 4.41
C LEU A 234 -2.61 15.16 4.29
N MET A 235 -3.94 15.19 4.44
CA MET A 235 -4.75 13.97 4.33
C MET A 235 -4.75 13.44 2.90
N GLU A 236 -4.82 14.33 1.90
CA GLU A 236 -4.71 13.97 0.49
C GLU A 236 -3.32 13.38 0.17
N HIS A 237 -2.26 13.95 0.70
CA HIS A 237 -0.89 13.45 0.53
C HIS A 237 -0.71 12.08 1.20
N LEU A 238 -1.17 11.90 2.45
CA LEU A 238 -1.11 10.61 3.13
C LEU A 238 -1.89 9.52 2.39
N ALA A 239 -3.01 9.87 1.74
CA ALA A 239 -3.75 8.93 0.92
C ALA A 239 -2.96 8.47 -0.32
N THR A 240 -2.11 9.33 -0.91
CA THR A 240 -1.22 8.91 -2.00
C THR A 240 -0.14 7.93 -1.53
N HIS A 241 0.18 7.93 -0.25
CA HIS A 241 1.10 6.99 0.41
C HIS A 241 0.38 5.82 1.09
N GLY A 242 -0.83 5.51 0.69
CA GLY A 242 -1.54 4.31 1.12
C GLY A 242 -2.31 4.43 2.43
N TYR A 243 -2.38 5.59 3.08
CA TYR A 243 -3.11 5.76 4.35
C TYR A 243 -4.60 6.04 4.12
N ILE A 244 -5.44 5.51 5.00
CA ILE A 244 -6.82 5.98 5.16
C ILE A 244 -6.83 7.05 6.26
N SER A 245 -7.31 8.25 5.93
CA SER A 245 -7.42 9.37 6.87
C SER A 245 -8.89 9.71 7.11
N ILE A 246 -9.32 9.85 8.37
CA ILE A 246 -10.68 10.30 8.72
C ILE A 246 -10.63 11.53 9.61
N ALA A 247 -11.49 12.51 9.34
CA ALA A 247 -11.56 13.78 10.06
C ALA A 247 -13.01 14.13 10.42
N PRO A 248 -13.40 14.12 11.71
CA PRO A 248 -14.71 14.58 12.13
C PRO A 248 -14.80 16.11 12.23
N ASP A 249 -15.99 16.65 12.00
CA ASP A 249 -16.37 17.99 12.48
C ASP A 249 -16.74 17.94 13.97
N HIS A 250 -16.07 18.70 14.79
CA HIS A 250 -16.37 18.81 16.22
C HIS A 250 -17.55 19.74 16.46
N LYS A 251 -18.59 19.22 17.09
CA LYS A 251 -19.81 19.98 17.41
C LYS A 251 -19.51 21.27 18.18
N PHE A 252 -20.07 22.40 17.75
CA PHE A 252 -19.80 23.76 18.22
C PHE A 252 -18.36 24.25 18.00
N GLY A 253 -17.54 23.45 17.33
CA GLY A 253 -16.13 23.76 17.06
C GLY A 253 -15.85 24.14 15.61
N THR A 254 -16.83 24.04 14.71
CA THR A 254 -16.63 24.32 13.29
C THR A 254 -16.77 25.80 12.95
N LEU A 255 -16.32 26.20 11.75
CA LEU A 255 -16.54 27.57 11.23
C LEU A 255 -18.03 27.92 11.09
N LEU A 256 -18.91 26.93 11.07
CA LEU A 256 -20.35 27.10 10.82
C LEU A 256 -21.17 27.21 12.10
N ASP A 257 -20.70 26.60 13.19
CA ASP A 257 -21.44 26.48 14.45
C ASP A 257 -20.66 26.89 15.70
N ALA A 258 -19.49 27.54 15.53
CA ALA A 258 -18.58 27.88 16.62
C ALA A 258 -19.26 28.68 17.76
N ASP A 259 -19.16 28.15 18.97
CA ASP A 259 -19.60 28.82 20.18
C ASP A 259 -18.46 28.90 21.21
N PRO A 260 -17.77 30.05 21.31
CA PRO A 260 -16.70 30.23 22.28
C PRO A 260 -17.12 30.05 23.75
N ASN A 261 -18.41 30.21 24.07
CA ASN A 261 -18.91 29.98 25.43
C ASN A 261 -19.00 28.50 25.80
N LYS A 262 -18.88 27.59 24.79
CA LYS A 262 -18.88 26.15 24.93
C LYS A 262 -17.49 25.55 24.79
N LEU A 263 -16.43 26.34 24.79
CA LEU A 263 -15.09 25.82 24.53
C LEU A 263 -14.68 24.69 25.50
N GLY A 264 -15.05 24.77 26.77
CA GLY A 264 -14.82 23.67 27.73
C GLY A 264 -15.56 22.39 27.37
N GLU A 265 -16.83 22.48 26.93
CA GLU A 265 -17.62 21.34 26.40
C GLU A 265 -16.96 20.77 25.15
N ILE A 266 -16.52 21.64 24.21
CA ILE A 266 -15.86 21.25 22.97
C ILE A 266 -14.60 20.46 23.26
N LEU A 267 -13.73 20.96 24.12
CA LEU A 267 -12.45 20.33 24.50
C LEU A 267 -12.65 18.94 25.10
N LEU A 268 -13.73 18.70 25.85
CA LEU A 268 -14.04 17.39 26.43
C LEU A 268 -14.69 16.41 25.42
N ASN A 269 -15.27 16.93 24.33
CA ASN A 269 -15.88 16.10 23.29
C ASN A 269 -14.92 15.75 22.15
N MET A 270 -14.00 16.62 21.76
CA MET A 270 -13.07 16.40 20.66
C MET A 270 -12.31 15.07 20.76
N PRO A 271 -11.74 14.67 21.92
CA PRO A 271 -11.06 13.37 22.03
C PRO A 271 -11.96 12.19 21.74
N VAL A 272 -13.22 12.27 22.17
CA VAL A 272 -14.20 11.17 21.95
C VAL A 272 -14.62 11.10 20.49
N ASP A 273 -14.76 12.24 19.79
CA ASP A 273 -15.05 12.28 18.35
C ASP A 273 -13.96 11.55 17.54
N LEU A 274 -12.70 11.64 17.98
CA LEU A 274 -11.58 10.94 17.33
C LEU A 274 -11.70 9.42 17.48
N SER A 275 -11.93 8.95 18.72
CA SER A 275 -12.13 7.51 18.97
C SER A 275 -13.37 6.98 18.26
N ASP A 276 -14.48 7.72 18.26
CA ASP A 276 -15.72 7.36 17.55
C ASP A 276 -15.51 7.29 16.04
N SER A 277 -14.64 8.12 15.48
CA SER A 277 -14.28 8.10 14.04
C SER A 277 -13.53 6.83 13.67
N PHE A 278 -12.57 6.42 14.49
CA PHE A 278 -11.89 5.14 14.28
C PHE A 278 -12.82 3.95 14.50
N ASP A 279 -13.68 3.98 15.50
CA ASP A 279 -14.69 2.95 15.74
C ASP A 279 -15.61 2.78 14.53
N TRP A 280 -15.99 3.88 13.89
CA TRP A 280 -16.79 3.83 12.67
C TRP A 280 -16.03 3.10 11.54
N LEU A 281 -14.75 3.38 11.31
CA LEU A 281 -13.91 2.67 10.32
C LEU A 281 -13.80 1.18 10.65
N VAL A 282 -13.64 0.82 11.92
CA VAL A 282 -13.61 -0.59 12.36
C VAL A 282 -14.92 -1.31 11.99
N VAL A 283 -16.06 -0.65 12.16
CA VAL A 283 -17.37 -1.20 11.75
C VAL A 283 -17.43 -1.36 10.23
N GLN A 284 -17.02 -0.34 9.46
CA GLN A 284 -17.02 -0.42 8.00
C GLN A 284 -16.11 -1.56 7.48
N ASN A 285 -14.99 -1.82 8.15
CA ASN A 285 -14.07 -2.88 7.79
C ASN A 285 -14.64 -4.30 7.94
N THR A 286 -15.70 -4.48 8.76
CA THR A 286 -16.35 -5.78 9.02
C THR A 286 -17.69 -5.96 8.33
N GLU A 287 -18.29 -4.88 7.80
CA GLU A 287 -19.57 -4.87 7.10
C GLU A 287 -19.35 -4.95 5.57
N ASN A 288 -20.42 -5.21 4.84
CA ASN A 288 -20.39 -5.14 3.38
C ASN A 288 -20.47 -3.67 2.92
N SER A 289 -19.38 -2.97 3.06
CA SER A 289 -19.18 -1.56 2.72
C SER A 289 -18.01 -1.41 1.74
N ASP A 290 -17.77 -0.21 1.26
CA ASP A 290 -16.66 0.11 0.37
C ASP A 290 -15.28 -0.06 1.06
N PHE A 291 -15.24 -0.09 2.39
CA PHE A 291 -14.01 -0.29 3.18
C PHE A 291 -13.90 -1.70 3.79
N ASN A 292 -14.68 -2.67 3.31
CA ASN A 292 -14.61 -4.03 3.84
C ASN A 292 -13.23 -4.66 3.58
N GLU A 293 -12.60 -5.15 4.67
CA GLU A 293 -11.22 -5.71 4.67
C GLU A 293 -10.11 -4.71 4.27
N CYS A 294 -10.43 -3.42 4.21
CA CYS A 294 -9.54 -2.34 3.76
C CYS A 294 -8.68 -1.74 4.88
N VAL A 295 -9.13 -1.84 6.14
CA VAL A 295 -8.55 -1.11 7.28
C VAL A 295 -7.64 -2.03 8.09
N ASP A 296 -6.41 -1.62 8.37
CA ASP A 296 -5.50 -2.31 9.30
C ASP A 296 -5.87 -1.99 10.76
N VAL A 297 -6.97 -2.61 11.24
CA VAL A 297 -7.49 -2.38 12.58
C VAL A 297 -6.55 -2.85 13.70
N ASP A 298 -5.71 -3.85 13.42
CA ASP A 298 -4.79 -4.42 14.40
C ASP A 298 -3.63 -3.47 14.70
N ARG A 299 -3.24 -2.64 13.75
CA ARG A 299 -2.22 -1.60 13.91
C ARG A 299 -2.71 -0.43 14.76
N GLY A 300 -4.04 -0.20 14.84
CA GLY A 300 -4.62 0.98 15.45
C GLY A 300 -4.54 2.21 14.53
N TYR A 301 -4.29 3.40 15.10
CA TYR A 301 -4.26 4.62 14.31
C TYR A 301 -3.25 5.64 14.84
N THR A 302 -2.73 6.48 13.93
CA THR A 302 -2.00 7.69 14.28
C THR A 302 -2.97 8.87 14.37
N VAL A 303 -2.88 9.63 15.44
CA VAL A 303 -3.68 10.84 15.58
C VAL A 303 -2.94 12.05 15.07
N ILE A 304 -3.62 12.92 14.30
CA ILE A 304 -3.07 14.18 13.78
C ILE A 304 -3.94 15.32 14.27
N GLY A 305 -3.36 16.41 14.79
CA GLY A 305 -4.17 17.50 15.29
C GLY A 305 -3.56 18.88 15.10
N GLN A 306 -4.37 19.83 14.63
CA GLN A 306 -3.98 21.22 14.44
C GLN A 306 -4.56 22.11 15.55
N SER A 307 -3.74 22.96 16.19
CA SER A 307 -4.18 23.88 17.23
C SER A 307 -4.89 23.16 18.39
N THR A 308 -6.16 23.47 18.68
CA THR A 308 -6.96 22.71 19.66
C THR A 308 -7.16 21.26 19.28
N GLY A 309 -7.06 20.90 18.01
CA GLY A 309 -6.98 19.50 17.56
C GLY A 309 -5.74 18.80 18.09
N GLY A 310 -4.61 19.52 18.20
CA GLY A 310 -3.39 19.01 18.85
C GLY A 310 -3.62 18.69 20.34
N TYR A 311 -4.40 19.52 21.04
CA TYR A 311 -4.87 19.20 22.40
C TYR A 311 -5.67 17.90 22.41
N ALA A 312 -6.67 17.74 21.54
CA ALA A 312 -7.48 16.52 21.47
C ALA A 312 -6.64 15.29 21.17
N SER A 313 -5.63 15.43 20.29
CA SER A 313 -4.67 14.37 19.97
C SER A 313 -3.86 13.95 21.19
N MET A 314 -3.37 14.90 21.99
CA MET A 314 -2.67 14.59 23.25
C MET A 314 -3.59 13.85 24.25
N MET A 315 -4.88 14.21 24.30
CA MET A 315 -5.85 13.56 25.18
C MET A 315 -6.06 12.09 24.85
N VAL A 316 -6.29 11.74 23.59
CA VAL A 316 -6.45 10.33 23.19
C VAL A 316 -5.11 9.56 23.27
N SER A 317 -3.99 10.27 23.26
CA SER A 317 -2.65 9.72 23.44
C SER A 317 -2.27 9.48 24.91
N GLY A 318 -3.14 9.83 25.86
CA GLY A 318 -2.94 9.56 27.28
C GLY A 318 -2.78 10.76 28.20
N ALA A 319 -2.82 11.99 27.69
CA ALA A 319 -2.83 13.17 28.55
C ALA A 319 -4.02 13.17 29.49
N ASN A 320 -3.84 13.73 30.70
CA ASN A 320 -4.85 13.80 31.73
C ASN A 320 -5.30 15.25 31.99
N ILE A 321 -6.57 15.41 32.36
CA ILE A 321 -7.09 16.63 32.96
C ILE A 321 -7.26 16.36 34.44
N TYR A 322 -6.62 17.17 35.27
CA TYR A 322 -6.84 17.13 36.71
C TYR A 322 -7.98 18.08 37.09
N VAL A 323 -9.07 17.57 37.65
CA VAL A 323 -10.27 18.37 37.99
C VAL A 323 -9.95 19.47 38.98
N ASN A 324 -8.99 19.27 39.88
CA ASN A 324 -8.52 20.32 40.80
C ASN A 324 -7.89 21.52 40.06
N ASP A 325 -7.23 21.31 38.92
CA ASP A 325 -6.65 22.40 38.14
C ASP A 325 -7.76 23.19 37.44
N LEU A 326 -8.80 22.50 36.95
CA LEU A 326 -10.01 23.17 36.44
C LEU A 326 -10.70 24.01 37.52
N ILE A 327 -10.85 23.46 38.75
CA ILE A 327 -11.44 24.17 39.87
C ILE A 327 -10.63 25.42 40.22
N ASN A 328 -9.30 25.30 40.28
CA ASN A 328 -8.41 26.41 40.56
C ASN A 328 -8.49 27.51 39.46
N GLY A 329 -8.44 27.10 38.20
CA GLY A 329 -8.56 28.01 37.08
C GLY A 329 -9.92 28.72 37.02
N CYS A 330 -11.01 28.02 37.29
CA CYS A 330 -12.34 28.60 37.36
C CYS A 330 -12.44 29.66 38.53
N ASN A 331 -11.89 29.31 39.69
CA ASN A 331 -11.80 30.23 40.80
C ASN A 331 -10.99 31.50 40.51
N LEU A 332 -10.02 31.41 39.58
CA LEU A 332 -9.25 32.53 39.09
C LEU A 332 -9.95 33.29 37.94
N GLY A 333 -11.14 32.86 37.57
CA GLY A 333 -11.99 33.50 36.57
C GLY A 333 -11.73 33.03 35.12
N ASN A 334 -11.07 31.88 34.92
CA ASN A 334 -10.91 31.33 33.58
C ASN A 334 -12.25 30.73 33.10
N PRO A 335 -12.89 31.27 32.05
CA PRO A 335 -14.21 30.86 31.62
C PRO A 335 -14.20 29.45 30.98
N ILE A 336 -13.08 29.04 30.38
CA ILE A 336 -12.93 27.68 29.76
C ILE A 336 -13.00 26.61 30.86
N HIS A 337 -12.28 26.83 31.97
CA HIS A 337 -12.27 25.91 33.11
C HIS A 337 -13.65 25.82 33.78
N CYS A 338 -14.35 26.95 33.92
CA CYS A 338 -15.69 26.93 34.48
C CYS A 338 -16.66 26.18 33.58
N ASN A 339 -16.62 26.43 32.28
CA ASN A 339 -17.49 25.72 31.34
C ASN A 339 -17.17 24.21 31.27
N ALA A 340 -15.88 23.82 31.35
CA ALA A 340 -15.50 22.41 31.44
C ALA A 340 -16.05 21.72 32.69
N LEU A 341 -16.02 22.41 33.87
CA LEU A 341 -16.59 21.89 35.12
C LEU A 341 -18.12 21.76 35.06
N ASP A 342 -18.81 22.73 34.44
CA ASP A 342 -20.25 22.68 34.22
C ASP A 342 -20.60 21.43 33.38
N TYR A 343 -19.88 21.22 32.27
CA TYR A 343 -20.08 20.06 31.40
C TYR A 343 -19.79 18.72 32.11
N ILE A 344 -18.69 18.63 32.88
CA ILE A 344 -18.34 17.46 33.70
C ILE A 344 -19.48 17.11 34.67
N SER A 345 -20.02 18.14 35.36
CA SER A 345 -21.12 17.96 36.31
C SER A 345 -22.43 17.52 35.65
N GLU A 346 -22.76 18.10 34.48
CA GLU A 346 -24.00 17.80 33.75
C GLU A 346 -23.97 16.40 33.13
N ASN A 347 -22.81 15.89 32.79
CA ASN A 347 -22.64 14.58 32.14
C ASN A 347 -22.17 13.47 33.09
N ASN A 348 -22.12 13.75 34.42
CA ASN A 348 -21.68 12.80 35.45
C ASN A 348 -20.31 12.19 35.17
N LEU A 349 -19.37 13.02 34.65
CA LEU A 349 -17.98 12.62 34.48
C LEU A 349 -17.25 12.75 35.81
N ASP A 350 -17.58 11.87 36.75
CA ASP A 350 -17.05 11.92 38.11
C ASP A 350 -15.60 11.44 38.16
N GLY A 351 -14.74 12.15 38.90
CA GLY A 351 -13.37 11.75 39.15
C GLY A 351 -12.45 12.93 39.48
N GLU A 352 -11.29 12.62 40.04
CA GLU A 352 -10.23 13.59 40.27
C GLU A 352 -9.43 13.84 38.98
N VAL A 353 -9.49 12.88 38.04
CA VAL A 353 -8.77 12.85 36.77
C VAL A 353 -9.71 12.46 35.64
N ILE A 354 -9.76 13.26 34.58
CA ILE A 354 -10.44 12.93 33.34
C ILE A 354 -9.39 12.43 32.35
N ASN A 355 -9.60 11.22 31.83
CA ASN A 355 -8.72 10.56 30.87
C ASN A 355 -9.53 10.05 29.69
N PHE A 356 -9.07 10.32 28.46
CA PHE A 356 -9.68 9.86 27.20
C PHE A 356 -8.73 8.97 26.40
N MET A 357 -7.73 8.39 27.07
CA MET A 357 -6.73 7.55 26.40
C MET A 357 -7.40 6.43 25.61
N ASP A 358 -7.06 6.34 24.34
CA ASP A 358 -7.39 5.23 23.47
C ASP A 358 -6.11 4.40 23.22
N ASN A 359 -6.06 3.19 23.72
CA ASN A 359 -4.90 2.31 23.60
C ASN A 359 -4.56 1.87 22.16
N ARG A 360 -5.42 2.20 21.20
CA ARG A 360 -5.19 1.96 19.77
C ARG A 360 -4.38 3.08 19.11
N VAL A 361 -4.18 4.20 19.79
CA VAL A 361 -3.33 5.29 19.30
C VAL A 361 -1.86 4.86 19.40
N ASN A 362 -1.18 4.81 18.25
CA ASN A 362 0.19 4.36 18.14
C ASN A 362 1.22 5.49 18.02
N ALA A 363 0.81 6.65 17.49
CA ALA A 363 1.63 7.85 17.35
C ALA A 363 0.78 9.12 17.28
N ALA A 364 1.42 10.29 17.43
CA ALA A 364 0.78 11.59 17.29
C ALA A 364 1.56 12.55 16.40
N ILE A 365 0.87 13.31 15.55
CA ILE A 365 1.40 14.45 14.78
C ILE A 365 0.67 15.71 15.24
N LEU A 366 1.41 16.65 15.80
CA LEU A 366 0.87 17.85 16.41
C LEU A 366 1.30 19.09 15.58
N LEU A 367 0.32 19.75 14.97
CA LEU A 367 0.52 20.90 14.09
C LEU A 367 0.16 22.19 14.83
N SER A 368 1.15 22.99 15.21
CA SER A 368 0.98 24.17 16.07
C SER A 368 0.04 23.90 17.26
N PRO A 369 0.34 22.87 18.10
CA PRO A 369 -0.60 22.39 19.10
C PRO A 369 -0.88 23.46 20.17
N TRP A 370 -2.16 23.62 20.50
CA TRP A 370 -2.58 24.35 21.68
C TRP A 370 -2.67 23.37 22.86
N ASN A 371 -1.84 23.56 23.88
CA ASN A 371 -1.93 22.75 25.07
C ASN A 371 -3.01 23.21 26.06
N GLY A 372 -3.44 24.46 25.89
CA GLY A 372 -4.39 25.11 26.80
C GLY A 372 -3.91 25.09 28.25
N THR A 373 -4.47 25.93 29.04
CA THR A 373 -4.26 25.91 30.50
C THR A 373 -4.96 24.71 31.16
N VAL A 374 -5.57 23.81 30.36
CA VAL A 374 -6.40 22.68 30.80
C VAL A 374 -5.58 21.43 31.09
N LEU A 375 -4.49 21.22 30.33
CA LEU A 375 -3.68 19.99 30.46
C LEU A 375 -2.56 20.08 31.47
N ASP A 376 -1.94 21.26 31.61
CA ASP A 376 -0.83 21.50 32.52
C ASP A 376 0.14 20.31 32.66
N SER A 377 0.28 19.74 33.86
CA SER A 377 1.15 18.61 34.14
C SER A 377 0.65 17.27 33.53
N GLY A 378 -0.60 17.19 33.09
CA GLY A 378 -1.21 15.99 32.55
C GLY A 378 -0.64 15.52 31.22
N ILE A 379 0.07 16.40 30.50
CA ILE A 379 0.73 16.08 29.21
C ILE A 379 1.83 15.02 29.41
N SER A 380 2.51 14.99 30.55
CA SER A 380 3.59 14.02 30.83
C SER A 380 3.17 12.55 30.84
N ASN A 381 1.89 12.26 30.74
CA ASN A 381 1.39 10.90 30.61
C ASN A 381 1.35 10.39 29.15
N VAL A 382 1.59 11.25 28.18
CA VAL A 382 1.74 10.86 26.77
C VAL A 382 3.12 10.23 26.59
N THR A 383 3.14 8.95 26.20
CA THR A 383 4.38 8.15 26.09
C THR A 383 4.54 7.49 24.72
N ILE A 384 3.78 7.95 23.73
CA ILE A 384 3.86 7.46 22.34
C ILE A 384 4.77 8.36 21.51
N PRO A 385 5.33 7.85 20.40
CA PRO A 385 6.08 8.66 19.44
C PRO A 385 5.28 9.88 18.97
N THR A 386 5.92 11.04 18.98
CA THR A 386 5.23 12.30 18.67
C THR A 386 6.07 13.19 17.75
N LEU A 387 5.48 13.61 16.64
CA LEU A 387 6.00 14.68 15.79
C LEU A 387 5.30 16.00 16.15
N ILE A 388 6.07 17.05 16.42
CA ILE A 388 5.55 18.41 16.63
C ILE A 388 6.08 19.30 15.52
N LEU A 389 5.18 19.96 14.80
CA LEU A 389 5.52 20.98 13.80
C LEU A 389 4.85 22.31 14.19
N THR A 390 5.61 23.41 14.22
CA THR A 390 5.08 24.72 14.60
C THR A 390 5.76 25.87 13.88
N GLY A 391 5.09 27.01 13.78
CA GLY A 391 5.65 28.23 13.21
C GLY A 391 6.45 29.03 14.23
N LEU A 392 7.61 29.53 13.82
CA LEU A 392 8.47 30.38 14.70
C LEU A 392 7.79 31.70 15.13
N VAL A 393 6.95 32.24 14.25
CA VAL A 393 6.24 33.51 14.50
C VAL A 393 4.74 33.31 14.70
N ASP A 394 4.35 32.12 15.18
CA ASP A 394 2.99 31.81 15.59
C ASP A 394 2.59 32.70 16.78
N ASP A 395 1.54 33.51 16.58
CA ASP A 395 1.01 34.45 17.57
C ASP A 395 -0.21 33.91 18.33
N THR A 396 -0.65 32.72 17.98
CA THR A 396 -1.79 32.03 18.58
C THR A 396 -1.33 30.93 19.55
N THR A 397 -0.43 30.06 19.09
CA THR A 397 0.26 29.09 19.92
C THR A 397 1.75 29.42 19.93
N ILE A 398 2.13 30.30 20.84
CA ILE A 398 3.47 30.90 20.83
C ILE A 398 4.55 29.79 21.03
N ILE A 399 5.66 30.00 20.35
CA ILE A 399 6.76 29.02 20.32
C ILE A 399 7.25 28.58 21.71
N SER A 400 7.20 29.44 22.71
CA SER A 400 7.58 29.10 24.09
C SER A 400 6.63 28.11 24.75
N GLU A 401 5.34 28.17 24.45
CA GLU A 401 4.32 27.21 24.95
C GLU A 401 4.48 25.88 24.27
N VAL A 402 4.64 25.85 22.94
CA VAL A 402 4.86 24.60 22.18
C VAL A 402 6.18 23.95 22.59
N THR A 403 7.25 24.74 22.83
CA THR A 403 8.51 24.23 23.36
C THR A 403 8.32 23.62 24.76
N ASN A 404 7.54 24.25 25.63
CA ASN A 404 7.23 23.68 26.94
C ASN A 404 6.43 22.38 26.84
N THR A 405 5.51 22.31 25.88
CA THR A 405 4.77 21.06 25.57
C THR A 405 5.75 19.96 25.16
N SER A 406 6.68 20.20 24.24
CA SER A 406 7.66 19.20 23.82
C SER A 406 8.55 18.71 24.96
N LEU A 407 8.92 19.58 25.87
CA LEU A 407 9.74 19.22 27.05
C LEU A 407 8.94 18.47 28.12
N THR A 408 7.60 18.63 28.13
CA THR A 408 6.72 18.01 29.15
C THR A 408 6.19 16.66 28.72
N LEU A 409 6.17 16.38 27.41
CA LEU A 409 5.83 15.05 26.91
C LEU A 409 6.78 14.01 27.55
N GLY A 410 6.24 12.91 28.07
CA GLY A 410 6.97 11.90 28.84
C GLY A 410 8.16 11.29 28.09
N ASP A 411 8.51 10.03 28.39
CA ASP A 411 9.65 9.30 27.77
C ASP A 411 9.37 8.91 26.29
N SER A 412 8.50 9.65 25.59
CA SER A 412 8.18 9.43 24.20
C SER A 412 9.30 9.95 23.28
N LEU A 413 9.46 9.34 22.14
CA LEU A 413 10.32 9.88 21.08
C LEU A 413 9.63 11.14 20.50
N VAL A 414 10.19 12.32 20.73
CA VAL A 414 9.66 13.59 20.24
C VAL A 414 10.57 14.14 19.15
N ASN A 415 10.03 14.26 17.92
CA ASN A 415 10.63 15.03 16.85
C ASN A 415 10.00 16.44 16.83
N PHE A 416 10.78 17.50 16.96
CA PHE A 416 10.28 18.86 17.03
C PHE A 416 10.84 19.75 15.92
N GLY A 417 10.01 20.06 14.92
CA GLY A 417 10.32 20.95 13.80
C GLY A 417 9.70 22.33 13.94
N ILE A 418 10.53 23.36 13.80
CA ILE A 418 10.13 24.76 13.85
C ILE A 418 10.29 25.37 12.46
N PHE A 419 9.19 25.82 11.87
CA PHE A 419 9.16 26.44 10.55
C PHE A 419 9.54 27.91 10.66
N ASN A 420 10.67 28.26 10.06
CA ASN A 420 11.20 29.63 10.06
C ASN A 420 10.24 30.56 9.30
N ASN A 421 9.98 31.74 9.87
CA ASN A 421 9.07 32.74 9.31
C ASN A 421 7.66 32.23 8.99
N SER A 422 7.15 31.29 9.77
CA SER A 422 5.84 30.67 9.60
C SER A 422 4.96 30.94 10.82
N GLY A 423 3.66 31.12 10.59
CA GLY A 423 2.66 31.41 11.61
C GLY A 423 1.70 30.27 11.85
N HIS A 424 0.65 30.49 12.63
CA HIS A 424 -0.33 29.52 13.08
C HIS A 424 -1.04 28.74 11.94
N TYR A 425 -1.30 29.46 10.85
CA TYR A 425 -2.08 28.91 9.72
C TYR A 425 -1.23 28.23 8.64
N ALA A 426 0.06 28.04 8.88
CA ALA A 426 0.93 27.27 8.01
C ALA A 426 0.42 25.83 7.74
N PHE A 427 -0.32 25.29 8.71
CA PHE A 427 -0.88 23.94 8.68
C PHE A 427 -2.40 23.91 8.45
N ALA A 428 -3.01 25.07 8.18
CA ALA A 428 -4.43 25.21 7.89
C ALA A 428 -4.64 26.30 6.81
N PRO A 429 -4.41 25.95 5.52
CA PRO A 429 -4.41 26.91 4.41
C PRO A 429 -5.67 27.78 4.32
N ILE A 430 -6.83 27.25 4.72
CA ILE A 430 -8.06 28.03 4.79
C ILE A 430 -7.97 29.20 5.79
N GLY A 431 -7.21 29.02 6.86
CA GLY A 431 -6.96 30.08 7.84
C GLY A 431 -6.14 31.21 7.24
N CYS A 432 -5.14 30.92 6.42
CA CYS A 432 -4.39 31.93 5.66
C CYS A 432 -5.28 32.68 4.68
N ALA A 433 -6.16 32.00 3.97
CA ALA A 433 -7.11 32.66 3.06
C ALA A 433 -8.08 33.58 3.78
N ALA A 434 -8.45 33.26 5.03
CA ALA A 434 -9.41 34.03 5.81
C ALA A 434 -8.80 35.20 6.62
N ARG A 435 -7.57 35.05 7.12
CA ARG A 435 -6.92 35.98 8.07
C ARG A 435 -5.66 36.67 7.50
N GLY A 436 -5.16 36.18 6.36
CA GLY A 436 -3.94 36.63 5.71
C GLY A 436 -2.68 36.00 6.30
N CYS A 437 -1.74 35.67 5.43
CA CYS A 437 -0.40 35.20 5.78
C CYS A 437 0.67 36.03 5.05
N ASP A 438 0.37 37.27 4.74
CA ASP A 438 1.26 38.17 4.01
C ASP A 438 2.61 38.37 4.76
N GLY A 439 3.71 38.19 4.03
CA GLY A 439 5.07 38.35 4.58
C GLY A 439 5.57 37.16 5.38
N LEU A 440 4.79 36.08 5.48
CA LEU A 440 5.21 34.78 6.05
C LEU A 440 5.79 33.87 4.96
N LEU A 441 6.30 32.72 5.38
CA LEU A 441 6.72 31.64 4.49
C LEU A 441 5.55 31.27 3.56
N ASP A 442 5.87 31.04 2.28
CA ASP A 442 4.85 30.61 1.31
C ASP A 442 4.14 29.36 1.80
N ILE A 443 2.82 29.36 1.68
CA ILE A 443 1.97 28.28 2.20
C ILE A 443 2.30 26.95 1.51
N SER A 444 2.67 26.94 0.22
CA SER A 444 3.07 25.74 -0.49
C SER A 444 4.32 25.12 0.11
N ILE A 445 5.33 25.92 0.44
CA ILE A 445 6.55 25.44 1.10
C ILE A 445 6.23 24.87 2.49
N SER A 446 5.35 25.54 3.25
CA SER A 446 4.95 25.06 4.57
C SER A 446 4.20 23.74 4.50
N THR A 447 3.28 23.58 3.53
CA THR A 447 2.50 22.35 3.35
C THR A 447 3.38 21.22 2.84
N ASP A 448 4.28 21.46 1.91
CA ASP A 448 5.22 20.45 1.40
C ASP A 448 6.14 19.95 2.52
N LEU A 449 6.71 20.84 3.33
CA LEU A 449 7.53 20.45 4.47
C LEU A 449 6.73 19.67 5.54
N ALA A 450 5.47 20.00 5.75
CA ALA A 450 4.61 19.29 6.68
C ALA A 450 4.27 17.90 6.16
N ASN A 451 3.98 17.76 4.86
CA ASN A 451 3.76 16.49 4.19
C ASN A 451 4.99 15.58 4.32
N GLN A 452 6.15 16.06 3.88
CA GLN A 452 7.42 15.35 3.96
C GLN A 452 7.77 14.93 5.39
N SER A 453 7.66 15.84 6.36
CA SER A 453 7.95 15.55 7.76
C SER A 453 7.02 14.47 8.32
N SER A 454 5.74 14.52 7.95
CA SER A 454 4.73 13.61 8.45
C SER A 454 4.91 12.21 7.88
N ILE A 455 5.13 12.08 6.56
CA ILE A 455 5.30 10.77 5.94
C ILE A 455 6.63 10.12 6.38
N ILE A 456 7.73 10.87 6.48
CA ILE A 456 8.99 10.35 6.99
C ILE A 456 8.84 9.87 8.44
N PHE A 457 8.17 10.66 9.29
CA PHE A 457 7.92 10.25 10.68
C PHE A 457 7.09 8.96 10.75
N LEU A 458 6.02 8.86 9.97
CA LEU A 458 5.17 7.67 9.92
C LEU A 458 5.93 6.46 9.40
N SER A 459 6.73 6.63 8.36
CA SER A 459 7.55 5.58 7.78
C SER A 459 8.58 5.05 8.78
N GLN A 460 9.25 5.93 9.53
CA GLN A 460 10.18 5.54 10.60
C GLN A 460 9.53 4.75 11.73
N LEU A 461 8.24 4.98 12.00
CA LEU A 461 7.53 4.29 13.08
C LEU A 461 7.13 2.87 12.71
N PHE A 462 6.81 2.65 11.45
CA PHE A 462 6.27 1.38 10.98
C PHE A 462 7.32 0.50 10.31
N SER A 463 8.48 1.06 9.95
CA SER A 463 9.65 0.38 9.46
C SER A 463 10.71 0.31 10.57
N TRP A 464 10.84 -0.84 11.22
CA TRP A 464 11.71 -1.14 12.35
C TRP A 464 13.18 -1.34 11.93
N PRO A 465 14.19 -1.28 12.75
CA PRO A 465 14.97 -0.25 13.45
C PRO A 465 16.25 0.20 12.73
N GLU A 466 16.43 0.03 11.42
CA GLU A 466 17.63 0.35 10.64
C GLU A 466 17.51 1.58 9.75
N SER A 467 16.46 2.39 9.94
CA SER A 467 16.19 3.59 9.13
C SER A 467 17.10 4.79 9.43
N ASP A 468 18.41 4.57 9.51
CA ASP A 468 19.41 5.67 9.42
C ASP A 468 19.37 6.39 8.05
N LEU A 469 18.55 5.90 7.10
CA LEU A 469 18.46 6.41 5.74
C LEU A 469 17.46 7.57 5.61
N TYR A 470 16.40 7.62 6.42
CA TYR A 470 15.41 8.70 6.32
C TYR A 470 15.68 9.76 7.37
N ARG A 471 16.20 10.86 6.90
CA ARG A 471 16.35 12.07 7.71
C ARG A 471 15.16 12.97 7.46
N LEU A 472 14.57 13.48 8.55
CA LEU A 472 13.61 14.56 8.48
C LEU A 472 14.11 15.66 7.53
N PRO A 473 13.23 16.33 6.75
CA PRO A 473 13.66 17.21 5.67
C PRO A 473 14.59 18.29 6.18
N SER A 474 15.73 18.46 5.52
CA SER A 474 16.70 19.52 5.81
C SER A 474 16.45 20.69 4.87
N SER A 475 16.02 21.83 5.38
CA SER A 475 15.75 23.04 4.62
C SER A 475 16.09 24.26 5.44
N GLU A 476 16.41 25.39 4.77
CA GLU A 476 16.56 26.70 5.42
C GLU A 476 15.25 27.18 6.07
N HIS A 477 14.13 26.57 5.72
CA HIS A 477 12.80 26.91 6.20
C HIS A 477 12.35 26.14 7.46
N ILE A 478 13.09 25.10 7.88
CA ILE A 478 12.78 24.32 9.07
C ILE A 478 14.02 24.13 9.95
N THR A 479 13.84 24.28 11.24
CA THR A 479 14.85 24.02 12.26
C THR A 479 14.39 22.88 13.15
N TRP A 480 15.14 21.77 13.19
CA TRP A 480 14.87 20.66 14.07
C TRP A 480 15.53 20.84 15.42
N LYS A 481 14.77 20.59 16.48
CA LYS A 481 15.30 20.43 17.82
C LYS A 481 15.33 18.96 18.14
N PHE A 482 16.51 18.43 18.31
CA PHE A 482 16.73 17.07 18.79
C PHE A 482 17.18 17.19 20.25
N ASP A 483 16.53 16.48 21.14
CA ASP A 483 17.02 16.29 22.51
C ASP A 483 17.99 15.10 22.60
#